data_24220a7b715264766d8974b1364d5a7f
#
_entry.id   24220a7b715264766d8974b1364d5a7f
#
_cell.length_a   1.000
_cell.length_b   1.000
_cell.length_c   1.000
_cell.angle_alpha   90.00
_cell.angle_beta   90.00
_cell.angle_gamma   90.00
#
_symmetry.space_group_name_H-M   'P 1'
#
loop_
_entity.id
_entity.type
_entity.pdbx_description
1 polymer ?
#
loop_
_entity_poly.entity_id
_entity_poly.type
_entity_poly.pdbx_seq_one_letter_code
_entity_poly.pdbx_strand_id
1 'polypeptide(L)'
;MRRFGHTVLALRWARRELRGGLRGFRIFLGCLALGTAVIAGVGSLAAAVDDGLKSDAHAMLGGDVELHLVHRTATPQELAYLRQSGQVSRVATMRAMARTEDGNERSLIELKAVDNTYPLYGAVRLDPPLPLAEALAFGDGHWGAVVAPGLLDRLKLHLGDSIRVGDQSFVLRARLAHEPDAATGGFEFGPRVMIAAPALPTTGLLLPGALVDYSYRLKLPPGADLSAWVAGIRRAFPDAGWRIRQFGNAAPMLERLLDRLTIYMTLVGLTALLVGGVGVGNAVKGYLAGKTETIATLKCLGAPGRLVFAAYLAQILALALLGIALGLALGALTPLAAAPLLAAFPIAIADGIYPAPLALAAVFGLLTTLAFALWPLAVAREIPAASLFRQLVEPVARRPRAPYLSATAAAGLALAALGILTAS
;
A
#
# COMPACT_ATOMS: atom_id res chain seq x y z
N MET A 1 9.55 39.03 -30.47
CA MET A 1 10.85 38.34 -30.67
C MET A 1 11.92 38.59 -29.57
N ARG A 2 11.97 39.74 -28.85
CA ARG A 2 12.99 39.99 -27.81
C ARG A 2 12.88 39.15 -26.51
N ARG A 3 11.72 38.60 -26.19
CA ARG A 3 11.54 37.78 -24.95
C ARG A 3 12.14 36.38 -25.05
N PHE A 4 12.15 35.74 -26.22
CA PHE A 4 12.73 34.40 -26.42
C PHE A 4 14.27 34.39 -26.32
N GLY A 5 14.94 35.48 -26.73
CA GLY A 5 16.40 35.58 -26.64
C GLY A 5 16.93 35.60 -25.20
N HIS A 6 16.17 36.18 -24.26
CA HIS A 6 16.60 36.27 -22.84
C HIS A 6 16.51 34.94 -22.09
N THR A 7 15.53 34.09 -22.42
CA THR A 7 15.40 32.75 -21.79
C THR A 7 16.47 31.79 -22.24
N VAL A 8 16.77 31.78 -23.54
CA VAL A 8 17.88 30.94 -24.09
C VAL A 8 19.23 31.37 -23.54
N LEU A 9 19.46 32.68 -23.41
CA LEU A 9 20.69 33.22 -22.82
C LEU A 9 20.83 32.86 -21.34
N ALA A 10 19.75 32.98 -20.58
CA ALA A 10 19.69 32.57 -19.17
C ALA A 10 20.00 31.08 -18.99
N LEU A 11 19.45 30.20 -19.82
CA LEU A 11 19.70 28.76 -19.76
C LEU A 11 21.16 28.40 -20.12
N ARG A 12 21.73 29.02 -21.15
CA ARG A 12 23.13 28.81 -21.53
C ARG A 12 24.09 29.25 -20.42
N TRP A 13 23.77 30.33 -19.76
CA TRP A 13 24.56 30.83 -18.66
C TRP A 13 24.43 29.96 -17.41
N ALA A 14 23.24 29.57 -17.05
CA ALA A 14 22.98 28.59 -15.96
C ALA A 14 23.77 27.29 -16.17
N ARG A 15 23.79 26.76 -17.42
CA ARG A 15 24.57 25.56 -17.76
C ARG A 15 26.07 25.74 -17.63
N ARG A 16 26.59 26.95 -17.95
CA ARG A 16 28.02 27.27 -17.83
C ARG A 16 28.44 27.38 -16.36
N GLU A 17 27.63 28.01 -15.52
CA GLU A 17 27.86 28.14 -14.08
C GLU A 17 27.81 26.77 -13.37
N LEU A 18 26.90 25.89 -13.76
CA LEU A 18 26.81 24.52 -13.22
C LEU A 18 28.08 23.69 -13.48
N ARG A 19 28.81 23.97 -14.59
CA ARG A 19 30.13 23.35 -14.88
C ARG A 19 31.25 23.83 -13.96
N GLY A 20 31.08 25.00 -13.33
CA GLY A 20 32.07 25.60 -12.41
C GLY A 20 32.14 24.93 -11.03
N GLY A 21 31.30 23.93 -10.74
CA GLY A 21 31.36 23.11 -9.54
C GLY A 21 30.13 23.20 -8.64
N LEU A 22 29.75 22.05 -8.08
CA LEU A 22 28.59 21.86 -7.19
C LEU A 22 28.94 22.13 -5.70
N ARG A 23 30.17 22.57 -5.39
CA ARG A 23 30.65 22.67 -3.98
C ARG A 23 29.73 23.49 -3.08
N GLY A 24 29.17 24.62 -3.58
CA GLY A 24 28.25 25.47 -2.83
C GLY A 24 26.82 24.93 -2.69
N PHE A 25 26.44 23.89 -3.49
CA PHE A 25 25.08 23.35 -3.52
C PHE A 25 24.93 21.96 -2.90
N ARG A 26 25.99 21.40 -2.33
CA ARG A 26 25.95 20.07 -1.70
C ARG A 26 24.91 19.99 -0.59
N ILE A 27 24.87 20.99 0.27
CA ILE A 27 23.90 21.09 1.39
C ILE A 27 22.48 21.22 0.81
N PHE A 28 22.29 22.07 -0.21
CA PHE A 28 21.02 22.24 -0.90
C PHE A 28 20.49 20.92 -1.47
N LEU A 29 21.33 20.23 -2.25
CA LEU A 29 20.98 18.92 -2.84
C LEU A 29 20.69 17.87 -1.76
N GLY A 30 21.53 17.82 -0.71
CA GLY A 30 21.36 16.90 0.40
C GLY A 30 20.05 17.13 1.16
N CYS A 31 19.73 18.36 1.52
CA CYS A 31 18.50 18.71 2.23
C CYS A 31 17.26 18.39 1.38
N LEU A 32 17.29 18.71 0.07
CA LEU A 32 16.17 18.48 -0.80
C LEU A 32 15.99 16.98 -1.11
N ALA A 33 17.10 16.27 -1.40
CA ALA A 33 17.06 14.83 -1.62
C ALA A 33 16.58 14.07 -0.38
N LEU A 34 17.07 14.44 0.81
CA LEU A 34 16.63 13.81 2.06
C LEU A 34 15.15 14.08 2.35
N GLY A 35 14.71 15.33 2.23
CA GLY A 35 13.32 15.71 2.46
C GLY A 35 12.35 15.00 1.51
N THR A 36 12.68 14.96 0.22
CA THR A 36 11.85 14.23 -0.78
C THR A 36 11.94 12.73 -0.61
N ALA A 37 13.10 12.15 -0.22
CA ALA A 37 13.27 10.73 0.05
C ALA A 37 12.41 10.27 1.24
N VAL A 38 12.34 11.06 2.30
CA VAL A 38 11.50 10.74 3.48
C VAL A 38 10.02 10.70 3.09
N ILE A 39 9.52 11.73 2.39
CA ILE A 39 8.10 11.78 2.00
C ILE A 39 7.77 10.66 1.00
N ALA A 40 8.62 10.46 -0.02
CA ALA A 40 8.44 9.43 -1.02
C ALA A 40 8.53 8.02 -0.41
N GLY A 41 9.53 7.80 0.46
CA GLY A 41 9.78 6.52 1.10
C GLY A 41 8.67 6.10 2.06
N VAL A 42 8.25 7.03 2.92
CA VAL A 42 7.15 6.80 3.86
C VAL A 42 5.83 6.54 3.11
N GLY A 43 5.51 7.39 2.11
CA GLY A 43 4.31 7.21 1.31
C GLY A 43 4.32 5.93 0.50
N SER A 44 5.46 5.54 -0.08
CA SER A 44 5.60 4.28 -0.82
C SER A 44 5.51 3.06 0.10
N LEU A 45 6.09 3.13 1.30
CA LEU A 45 5.99 2.05 2.30
C LEU A 45 4.56 1.88 2.81
N ALA A 46 3.87 2.99 3.12
CA ALA A 46 2.47 2.94 3.53
C ALA A 46 1.57 2.33 2.44
N ALA A 47 1.77 2.71 1.18
CA ALA A 47 1.04 2.14 0.05
C ALA A 47 1.36 0.66 -0.17
N ALA A 48 2.62 0.24 0.01
CA ALA A 48 3.03 -1.17 -0.12
C ALA A 48 2.43 -2.05 0.99
N VAL A 49 2.35 -1.54 2.21
CA VAL A 49 1.70 -2.23 3.34
C VAL A 49 0.20 -2.29 3.12
N ASP A 50 -0.45 -1.21 2.70
CA ASP A 50 -1.90 -1.18 2.40
C ASP A 50 -2.27 -2.18 1.29
N ASP A 51 -1.48 -2.26 0.23
CA ASP A 51 -1.67 -3.19 -0.89
C ASP A 51 -1.42 -4.65 -0.47
N GLY A 52 -0.38 -4.88 0.34
CA GLY A 52 -0.09 -6.19 0.94
C GLY A 52 -1.22 -6.67 1.85
N LEU A 53 -1.69 -5.80 2.73
CA LEU A 53 -2.81 -6.09 3.63
C LEU A 53 -4.11 -6.35 2.87
N LYS A 54 -4.39 -5.61 1.80
CA LYS A 54 -5.55 -5.87 0.94
C LYS A 54 -5.45 -7.22 0.28
N SER A 55 -4.28 -7.61 -0.22
CA SER A 55 -4.04 -8.93 -0.81
C SER A 55 -4.23 -10.05 0.20
N ASP A 56 -3.64 -9.92 1.39
CA ASP A 56 -3.73 -10.94 2.44
C ASP A 56 -5.15 -11.05 2.99
N ALA A 57 -5.85 -9.96 3.16
CA ALA A 57 -7.19 -10.01 3.69
C ALA A 57 -8.21 -10.57 2.68
N HIS A 58 -8.03 -10.38 1.36
CA HIS A 58 -8.81 -11.13 0.36
C HIS A 58 -8.53 -12.64 0.46
N ALA A 59 -7.26 -13.03 0.68
CA ALA A 59 -6.92 -14.42 0.90
C ALA A 59 -7.50 -14.94 2.23
N MET A 60 -7.39 -14.17 3.31
CA MET A 60 -7.93 -14.52 4.63
C MET A 60 -9.46 -14.64 4.63
N LEU A 61 -10.18 -13.72 3.98
CA LEU A 61 -11.65 -13.79 3.85
C LEU A 61 -12.06 -14.88 2.85
N GLY A 62 -11.16 -15.22 1.93
CA GLY A 62 -11.41 -16.14 0.83
C GLY A 62 -12.35 -15.60 -0.24
N GLY A 63 -12.58 -14.28 -0.27
CA GLY A 63 -13.47 -13.58 -1.19
C GLY A 63 -13.45 -12.06 -0.94
N ASP A 64 -14.10 -11.29 -1.82
CA ASP A 64 -14.35 -9.84 -1.59
C ASP A 64 -15.45 -9.65 -0.54
N VAL A 65 -16.39 -10.59 -0.50
CA VAL A 65 -17.49 -10.70 0.49
C VAL A 65 -17.66 -12.15 0.90
N GLU A 66 -17.87 -12.37 2.18
CA GLU A 66 -18.33 -13.61 2.75
C GLU A 66 -19.75 -13.42 3.31
N LEU A 67 -20.68 -14.25 2.83
CA LEU A 67 -22.03 -14.34 3.36
C LEU A 67 -22.15 -15.64 4.14
N HIS A 68 -22.44 -15.51 5.41
CA HIS A 68 -22.48 -16.62 6.34
C HIS A 68 -23.91 -16.92 6.78
N LEU A 69 -24.30 -18.18 6.71
CA LEU A 69 -25.57 -18.71 7.18
C LEU A 69 -25.32 -19.86 8.15
N VAL A 70 -26.08 -19.90 9.23
CA VAL A 70 -26.06 -20.99 10.21
C VAL A 70 -27.34 -21.81 10.05
N HIS A 71 -27.22 -23.13 10.11
CA HIS A 71 -28.35 -24.11 10.04
C HIS A 71 -29.11 -24.20 8.72
N ARG A 72 -28.91 -23.31 7.76
CA ARG A 72 -29.57 -23.40 6.45
C ARG A 72 -28.61 -23.14 5.31
N THR A 73 -28.89 -23.66 4.16
CA THR A 73 -28.23 -23.31 2.90
C THR A 73 -28.92 -22.12 2.22
N ALA A 74 -28.22 -21.44 1.34
CA ALA A 74 -28.84 -20.43 0.49
C ALA A 74 -29.91 -21.05 -0.40
N THR A 75 -31.03 -20.36 -0.56
CA THR A 75 -32.10 -20.76 -1.48
C THR A 75 -31.61 -20.70 -2.93
N PRO A 76 -32.27 -21.41 -3.88
CA PRO A 76 -31.88 -21.32 -5.29
C PRO A 76 -31.90 -19.90 -5.86
N GLN A 77 -32.83 -19.05 -5.39
CA GLN A 77 -32.91 -17.64 -5.80
C GLN A 77 -31.72 -16.82 -5.26
N GLU A 78 -31.40 -16.97 -3.97
CA GLU A 78 -30.22 -16.34 -3.36
C GLU A 78 -28.94 -16.76 -4.07
N LEU A 79 -28.77 -18.05 -4.34
CA LEU A 79 -27.59 -18.58 -5.03
C LEU A 79 -27.50 -18.09 -6.49
N ALA A 80 -28.63 -17.97 -7.20
CA ALA A 80 -28.68 -17.42 -8.54
C ALA A 80 -28.21 -15.95 -8.56
N TYR A 81 -28.68 -15.15 -7.60
CA TYR A 81 -28.27 -13.76 -7.46
C TYR A 81 -26.74 -13.65 -7.21
N LEU A 82 -26.18 -14.47 -6.32
CA LEU A 82 -24.75 -14.48 -6.04
C LEU A 82 -23.95 -14.83 -7.31
N ARG A 83 -24.36 -15.86 -8.05
CA ARG A 83 -23.69 -16.30 -9.29
C ARG A 83 -23.75 -15.28 -10.42
N GLN A 84 -24.83 -14.51 -10.52
CA GLN A 84 -24.93 -13.40 -11.47
C GLN A 84 -23.96 -12.25 -11.13
N SER A 85 -23.63 -12.09 -9.86
CA SER A 85 -22.77 -11.02 -9.38
C SER A 85 -21.28 -11.32 -9.55
N GLY A 86 -20.87 -12.60 -9.59
CA GLY A 86 -19.46 -12.98 -9.69
C GLY A 86 -19.20 -14.46 -9.47
N GLN A 87 -17.94 -14.81 -9.26
CA GLN A 87 -17.56 -16.19 -8.90
C GLN A 87 -17.92 -16.47 -7.45
N VAL A 88 -18.59 -17.60 -7.22
CA VAL A 88 -19.04 -18.03 -5.89
C VAL A 88 -18.37 -19.34 -5.51
N SER A 89 -17.78 -19.39 -4.31
CA SER A 89 -17.36 -20.62 -3.66
C SER A 89 -18.22 -20.89 -2.44
N ARG A 90 -18.62 -22.16 -2.27
CA ARG A 90 -19.42 -22.61 -1.13
C ARG A 90 -18.56 -23.48 -0.22
N VAL A 91 -18.53 -23.11 1.03
CA VAL A 91 -17.83 -23.86 2.07
C VAL A 91 -18.83 -24.19 3.17
N ALA A 92 -18.84 -25.45 3.61
CA ALA A 92 -19.59 -25.87 4.79
C ALA A 92 -18.61 -26.33 5.86
N THR A 93 -18.72 -25.80 7.05
CA THR A 93 -17.86 -26.14 8.18
C THR A 93 -18.71 -26.66 9.34
N MET A 94 -18.29 -27.74 9.94
CA MET A 94 -18.94 -28.31 11.12
C MET A 94 -17.96 -29.08 11.99
N ARG A 95 -18.32 -29.30 13.24
CA ARG A 95 -17.58 -30.21 14.14
C ARG A 95 -18.06 -31.64 13.93
N ALA A 96 -17.13 -32.57 13.83
CA ALA A 96 -17.43 -33.98 13.68
C ALA A 96 -16.42 -34.84 14.44
N MET A 97 -16.73 -36.13 14.61
CA MET A 97 -15.78 -37.10 15.11
C MET A 97 -15.20 -37.90 13.94
N ALA A 98 -13.88 -37.89 13.83
CA ALA A 98 -13.15 -38.82 13.00
C ALA A 98 -12.72 -40.03 13.85
N ARG A 99 -12.80 -41.22 13.26
CA ARG A 99 -12.35 -42.47 13.87
C ARG A 99 -11.55 -43.29 12.90
N THR A 100 -10.66 -44.14 13.39
CA THR A 100 -9.99 -45.15 12.61
C THR A 100 -10.99 -46.21 12.16
N GLU A 101 -10.71 -46.98 11.09
CA GLU A 101 -11.61 -48.02 10.58
C GLU A 101 -11.84 -49.12 11.64
N ASP A 102 -10.86 -49.45 12.47
CA ASP A 102 -10.97 -50.36 13.58
C ASP A 102 -11.75 -49.80 14.79
N GLY A 103 -12.02 -48.49 14.79
CA GLY A 103 -12.77 -47.80 15.83
C GLY A 103 -12.01 -47.54 17.14
N ASN A 104 -10.71 -47.91 17.21
CA ASN A 104 -9.93 -47.83 18.45
C ASN A 104 -9.53 -46.40 18.80
N GLU A 105 -9.18 -45.61 17.79
CA GLU A 105 -8.80 -44.20 17.99
C GLU A 105 -9.86 -43.27 17.42
N ARG A 106 -10.09 -42.13 18.11
CA ARG A 106 -11.07 -41.10 17.70
C ARG A 106 -10.58 -39.73 18.06
N SER A 107 -10.90 -38.77 17.24
CA SER A 107 -10.55 -37.37 17.47
C SER A 107 -11.70 -36.44 17.04
N LEU A 108 -11.93 -35.40 17.85
CA LEU A 108 -12.78 -34.29 17.42
C LEU A 108 -12.04 -33.54 16.32
N ILE A 109 -12.73 -33.29 15.21
CA ILE A 109 -12.19 -32.62 14.04
C ILE A 109 -13.08 -31.44 13.64
N GLU A 110 -12.49 -30.48 12.95
CA GLU A 110 -13.21 -29.49 12.18
C GLU A 110 -13.32 -29.97 10.74
N LEU A 111 -14.50 -30.43 10.35
CA LEU A 111 -14.80 -30.91 9.01
C LEU A 111 -15.13 -29.71 8.11
N LYS A 112 -14.35 -29.50 7.04
CA LYS A 112 -14.54 -28.47 6.04
C LYS A 112 -14.83 -29.08 4.67
N ALA A 113 -16.04 -28.91 4.18
CA ALA A 113 -16.45 -29.34 2.86
C ALA A 113 -16.37 -28.16 1.88
N VAL A 114 -15.60 -28.34 0.79
CA VAL A 114 -15.32 -27.29 -0.19
C VAL A 114 -15.80 -27.69 -1.58
N ASP A 115 -16.23 -26.69 -2.36
CA ASP A 115 -16.60 -26.88 -3.76
C ASP A 115 -15.40 -26.75 -4.70
N ASN A 116 -15.62 -26.99 -6.00
CA ASN A 116 -14.55 -26.98 -7.01
C ASN A 116 -13.99 -25.58 -7.31
N THR A 117 -14.65 -24.52 -6.83
CA THR A 117 -14.21 -23.14 -7.02
C THR A 117 -13.35 -22.64 -5.87
N TYR A 118 -13.24 -23.41 -4.81
CA TYR A 118 -12.38 -23.09 -3.65
C TYR A 118 -10.90 -23.39 -3.94
N PRO A 119 -9.97 -22.53 -3.54
CA PRO A 119 -10.15 -21.18 -3.00
C PRO A 119 -10.29 -20.13 -4.10
N LEU A 120 -11.08 -19.05 -3.88
CA LEU A 120 -11.21 -17.94 -4.84
C LEU A 120 -9.98 -17.02 -4.84
N TYR A 121 -9.28 -16.95 -3.70
CA TYR A 121 -8.05 -16.20 -3.50
C TYR A 121 -7.02 -17.05 -2.76
N GLY A 122 -5.74 -16.82 -3.07
CA GLY A 122 -4.66 -17.63 -2.52
C GLY A 122 -4.58 -19.03 -3.10
N ALA A 123 -3.81 -19.90 -2.46
CA ALA A 123 -3.66 -21.30 -2.86
C ALA A 123 -3.53 -22.20 -1.63
N VAL A 124 -4.23 -23.33 -1.66
CA VAL A 124 -4.04 -24.42 -0.70
C VAL A 124 -2.74 -25.14 -1.06
N ARG A 125 -1.85 -25.33 -0.10
CA ARG A 125 -0.63 -26.12 -0.28
C ARG A 125 -0.78 -27.45 0.43
N LEU A 126 -0.51 -28.50 -0.30
CA LEU A 126 -0.60 -29.89 0.18
C LEU A 126 0.77 -30.54 0.20
N ASP A 127 0.95 -31.55 1.06
CA ASP A 127 2.12 -32.42 1.15
C ASP A 127 1.65 -33.88 1.14
N PRO A 128 1.96 -34.67 0.09
CA PRO A 128 2.71 -34.31 -1.12
C PRO A 128 1.98 -33.27 -1.99
N PRO A 129 2.67 -32.54 -2.87
CA PRO A 129 2.08 -31.54 -3.72
C PRO A 129 1.14 -32.16 -4.75
N LEU A 130 -0.16 -31.99 -4.54
CA LEU A 130 -1.25 -32.47 -5.40
C LEU A 130 -2.26 -31.34 -5.64
N PRO A 131 -2.95 -31.29 -6.80
CA PRO A 131 -4.11 -30.44 -6.97
C PRO A 131 -5.19 -30.77 -5.94
N LEU A 132 -5.79 -29.76 -5.29
CA LEU A 132 -6.82 -29.98 -4.27
C LEU A 132 -7.99 -30.79 -4.80
N ALA A 133 -8.43 -30.51 -6.04
CA ALA A 133 -9.53 -31.24 -6.68
C ALA A 133 -9.24 -32.74 -6.83
N GLU A 134 -7.98 -33.12 -7.12
CA GLU A 134 -7.56 -34.50 -7.23
C GLU A 134 -7.45 -35.16 -5.84
N ALA A 135 -6.91 -34.45 -4.86
CA ALA A 135 -6.80 -34.93 -3.48
C ALA A 135 -8.17 -35.23 -2.86
N LEU A 136 -9.22 -34.47 -3.22
CA LEU A 136 -10.59 -34.65 -2.71
C LEU A 136 -11.49 -35.48 -3.60
N ALA A 137 -11.07 -35.90 -4.81
CA ALA A 137 -11.89 -36.59 -5.78
C ALA A 137 -12.41 -37.95 -5.24
N PHE A 138 -13.54 -38.37 -5.79
CA PHE A 138 -14.01 -39.76 -5.62
C PHE A 138 -13.25 -40.69 -6.58
N GLY A 139 -12.63 -41.73 -6.06
CA GLY A 139 -11.87 -42.70 -6.83
C GLY A 139 -11.74 -44.00 -6.05
N ASP A 140 -11.71 -45.14 -6.74
CA ASP A 140 -11.59 -46.48 -6.15
C ASP A 140 -12.66 -46.79 -5.09
N GLY A 141 -13.88 -46.27 -5.28
CA GLY A 141 -14.99 -46.44 -4.34
C GLY A 141 -14.99 -45.58 -3.10
N HIS A 142 -13.97 -44.70 -2.92
CA HIS A 142 -13.81 -43.85 -1.76
C HIS A 142 -13.59 -42.39 -2.13
N TRP A 143 -14.04 -41.48 -1.25
CA TRP A 143 -13.70 -40.09 -1.31
C TRP A 143 -12.30 -39.83 -0.74
N GLY A 144 -11.53 -38.92 -1.34
CA GLY A 144 -10.29 -38.45 -0.76
C GLY A 144 -10.52 -37.39 0.31
N ALA A 145 -9.63 -37.30 1.27
CA ALA A 145 -9.56 -36.25 2.28
C ALA A 145 -8.15 -35.71 2.42
N VAL A 146 -8.08 -34.42 2.78
CA VAL A 146 -6.86 -33.71 3.16
C VAL A 146 -6.96 -33.37 4.64
N VAL A 147 -5.90 -33.63 5.40
CA VAL A 147 -5.93 -33.54 6.86
C VAL A 147 -4.81 -32.67 7.41
N ALA A 148 -5.08 -31.96 8.50
CA ALA A 148 -4.05 -31.26 9.25
C ALA A 148 -3.02 -32.29 9.82
N PRO A 149 -1.70 -31.97 9.82
CA PRO A 149 -0.66 -32.89 10.29
C PRO A 149 -0.94 -33.48 11.67
N GLY A 150 -1.40 -32.66 12.62
CA GLY A 150 -1.69 -33.09 13.98
C GLY A 150 -2.82 -34.14 14.12
N LEU A 151 -3.64 -34.39 13.08
CA LEU A 151 -4.61 -35.47 13.11
C LEU A 151 -3.96 -36.82 12.90
N LEU A 152 -2.99 -36.90 11.97
CA LEU A 152 -2.24 -38.12 11.70
C LEU A 152 -1.51 -38.62 12.96
N ASP A 153 -0.88 -37.69 13.67
CA ASP A 153 -0.16 -38.02 14.92
C ASP A 153 -1.15 -38.51 16.00
N ARG A 154 -2.31 -37.87 16.14
CA ARG A 154 -3.33 -38.24 17.14
C ARG A 154 -3.97 -39.59 16.90
N LEU A 155 -4.24 -39.91 15.64
CA LEU A 155 -4.87 -41.19 15.24
C LEU A 155 -3.84 -42.28 14.88
N LYS A 156 -2.54 -41.97 14.90
CA LYS A 156 -1.43 -42.84 14.52
C LYS A 156 -1.58 -43.39 13.11
N LEU A 157 -2.02 -42.54 12.19
CA LEU A 157 -2.28 -42.87 10.78
C LEU A 157 -1.22 -42.30 9.86
N HIS A 158 -1.15 -42.86 8.65
CA HIS A 158 -0.27 -42.46 7.57
C HIS A 158 -1.10 -42.02 6.35
N LEU A 159 -0.46 -41.37 5.40
CA LEU A 159 -1.11 -41.12 4.10
C LEU A 159 -1.37 -42.46 3.40
N GLY A 160 -2.54 -42.59 2.80
CA GLY A 160 -3.05 -43.82 2.22
C GLY A 160 -4.01 -44.59 3.14
N ASP A 161 -3.94 -44.36 4.45
CA ASP A 161 -4.90 -44.95 5.39
C ASP A 161 -6.29 -44.31 5.25
N SER A 162 -7.30 -44.93 5.82
CA SER A 162 -8.67 -44.43 5.81
C SER A 162 -9.10 -43.95 7.19
N ILE A 163 -9.92 -42.91 7.20
CA ILE A 163 -10.67 -42.45 8.37
C ILE A 163 -12.16 -42.49 8.10
N ARG A 164 -12.93 -42.77 9.13
CA ARG A 164 -14.38 -42.74 9.08
C ARG A 164 -14.92 -41.47 9.74
N VAL A 165 -15.74 -40.72 8.98
CA VAL A 165 -16.39 -39.50 9.48
C VAL A 165 -17.91 -39.66 9.24
N GLY A 166 -18.67 -39.77 10.32
CA GLY A 166 -20.07 -40.21 10.24
C GLY A 166 -20.17 -41.63 9.67
N ASP A 167 -20.95 -41.79 8.61
CA ASP A 167 -21.16 -43.05 7.93
C ASP A 167 -20.22 -43.29 6.73
N GLN A 168 -19.39 -42.30 6.39
CA GLN A 168 -18.53 -42.37 5.21
C GLN A 168 -17.06 -42.55 5.58
N SER A 169 -16.34 -43.42 4.83
CA SER A 169 -14.91 -43.60 4.90
C SER A 169 -14.22 -42.73 3.85
N PHE A 170 -13.09 -42.12 4.24
CA PHE A 170 -12.26 -41.21 3.42
C PHE A 170 -10.81 -41.68 3.42
N VAL A 171 -10.20 -41.75 2.24
CA VAL A 171 -8.77 -42.04 2.09
C VAL A 171 -7.94 -40.77 2.29
N LEU A 172 -6.93 -40.81 3.14
CA LEU A 172 -6.03 -39.70 3.45
C LEU A 172 -5.01 -39.54 2.33
N ARG A 173 -5.21 -38.58 1.43
CA ARG A 173 -4.35 -38.42 0.25
C ARG A 173 -3.22 -37.41 0.43
N ALA A 174 -3.40 -36.40 1.29
CA ALA A 174 -2.39 -35.40 1.54
C ALA A 174 -2.55 -34.75 2.91
N ARG A 175 -1.46 -34.12 3.37
CA ARG A 175 -1.45 -33.22 4.53
C ARG A 175 -1.74 -31.80 4.10
N LEU A 176 -2.45 -31.06 4.92
CA LEU A 176 -2.69 -29.65 4.73
C LEU A 176 -1.50 -28.84 5.24
N ALA A 177 -0.63 -28.39 4.33
CA ALA A 177 0.56 -27.60 4.69
C ALA A 177 0.23 -26.12 4.85
N HIS A 178 -0.69 -25.58 4.02
CA HIS A 178 -1.15 -24.18 4.11
C HIS A 178 -2.56 -24.04 3.60
N GLU A 179 -3.37 -23.29 4.34
CA GLU A 179 -4.74 -22.92 3.99
C GLU A 179 -4.86 -21.40 4.03
N PRO A 180 -5.24 -20.73 2.92
CA PRO A 180 -5.21 -19.27 2.84
C PRO A 180 -6.20 -18.58 3.79
N ASP A 181 -7.33 -19.23 4.09
CA ASP A 181 -8.40 -18.69 4.95
C ASP A 181 -8.48 -19.35 6.34
N ALA A 182 -7.39 -19.95 6.81
CA ALA A 182 -7.33 -20.59 8.14
C ALA A 182 -7.64 -19.61 9.29
N ALA A 183 -7.22 -18.36 9.18
CA ALA A 183 -7.36 -17.35 10.23
C ALA A 183 -8.80 -16.86 10.46
N THR A 184 -9.73 -17.08 9.51
CA THR A 184 -11.13 -16.60 9.60
C THR A 184 -12.03 -17.53 10.41
N GLY A 185 -11.59 -18.76 10.70
CA GLY A 185 -12.39 -19.80 11.38
C GLY A 185 -12.58 -19.62 12.88
N GLY A 186 -11.96 -18.61 13.52
CA GLY A 186 -12.00 -18.48 14.97
C GLY A 186 -11.11 -19.50 15.69
N PHE A 187 -11.42 -19.84 16.95
CA PHE A 187 -10.67 -20.85 17.68
C PHE A 187 -10.78 -22.22 17.01
N GLU A 188 -9.67 -22.79 16.58
CA GLU A 188 -9.61 -24.19 16.09
C GLU A 188 -9.97 -25.13 17.22
N PHE A 189 -11.18 -25.73 17.14
CA PHE A 189 -11.64 -26.69 18.14
C PHE A 189 -11.12 -28.12 17.90
N GLY A 190 -10.32 -28.34 16.87
CA GLY A 190 -9.74 -29.62 16.52
C GLY A 190 -8.97 -29.55 15.22
N PRO A 191 -8.18 -30.59 14.90
CA PRO A 191 -7.48 -30.65 13.63
C PRO A 191 -8.44 -30.65 12.45
N ARG A 192 -8.07 -29.93 11.38
CA ARG A 192 -8.91 -29.75 10.19
C ARG A 192 -8.89 -31.01 9.31
N VAL A 193 -10.07 -31.36 8.82
CA VAL A 193 -10.25 -32.37 7.76
C VAL A 193 -11.04 -31.70 6.61
N MET A 194 -10.43 -31.66 5.45
CA MET A 194 -11.05 -31.08 4.25
C MET A 194 -11.55 -32.19 3.32
N ILE A 195 -12.81 -32.08 2.87
CA ILE A 195 -13.48 -33.03 1.96
C ILE A 195 -14.13 -32.29 0.81
N ALA A 196 -14.50 -32.99 -0.25
CA ALA A 196 -15.30 -32.43 -1.32
C ALA A 196 -16.75 -32.18 -0.85
N ALA A 197 -17.34 -31.02 -1.25
CA ALA A 197 -18.72 -30.68 -0.89
C ALA A 197 -19.75 -31.78 -1.23
N PRO A 198 -19.66 -32.51 -2.37
CA PRO A 198 -20.58 -33.64 -2.68
C PRO A 198 -20.47 -34.83 -1.70
N ALA A 199 -19.33 -34.96 -0.99
CA ALA A 199 -19.17 -36.04 -0.01
C ALA A 199 -19.86 -35.75 1.34
N LEU A 200 -20.18 -34.49 1.64
CA LEU A 200 -20.74 -34.10 2.94
C LEU A 200 -22.12 -34.75 3.21
N PRO A 201 -23.06 -34.81 2.26
CA PRO A 201 -24.35 -35.52 2.48
C PRO A 201 -24.20 -37.02 2.75
N THR A 202 -23.18 -37.69 2.18
CA THR A 202 -22.95 -39.12 2.36
C THR A 202 -22.45 -39.49 3.76
N THR A 203 -21.96 -38.49 4.52
CA THR A 203 -21.51 -38.72 5.90
C THR A 203 -22.63 -38.99 6.91
N GLY A 204 -23.90 -38.74 6.55
CA GLY A 204 -25.03 -38.84 7.48
C GLY A 204 -25.05 -37.77 8.58
N LEU A 205 -24.15 -36.81 8.56
CA LEU A 205 -24.01 -35.76 9.63
C LEU A 205 -25.00 -34.61 9.47
N LEU A 206 -25.64 -34.45 8.30
CA LEU A 206 -26.61 -33.37 8.01
C LEU A 206 -28.01 -33.73 8.58
N LEU A 207 -28.10 -33.87 9.89
CA LEU A 207 -29.35 -34.11 10.57
C LEU A 207 -30.10 -32.81 10.86
N PRO A 208 -31.43 -32.83 11.03
CA PRO A 208 -32.20 -31.70 11.53
C PRO A 208 -31.60 -31.18 12.87
N GLY A 209 -31.25 -29.90 12.93
CA GLY A 209 -30.59 -29.31 14.08
C GLY A 209 -29.06 -29.42 14.12
N ALA A 210 -28.43 -30.04 13.10
CA ALA A 210 -26.98 -30.02 13.02
C ALA A 210 -26.44 -28.59 12.89
N LEU A 211 -25.38 -28.28 13.67
CA LEU A 211 -24.69 -27.02 13.62
C LEU A 211 -23.73 -27.01 12.43
N VAL A 212 -24.22 -26.58 11.29
CA VAL A 212 -23.42 -26.41 10.07
C VAL A 212 -23.34 -24.95 9.73
N ASP A 213 -22.14 -24.47 9.58
CA ASP A 213 -21.83 -23.11 9.14
C ASP A 213 -21.60 -23.11 7.64
N TYR A 214 -22.48 -22.44 6.89
CA TYR A 214 -22.39 -22.30 5.46
C TYR A 214 -21.83 -20.92 5.10
N SER A 215 -20.66 -20.89 4.49
CA SER A 215 -20.02 -19.67 3.98
C SER A 215 -20.10 -19.63 2.46
N TYR A 216 -20.66 -18.55 1.93
CA TYR A 216 -20.70 -18.23 0.51
C TYR A 216 -19.74 -17.08 0.25
N ARG A 217 -18.62 -17.38 -0.40
CA ARG A 217 -17.59 -16.42 -0.72
C ARG A 217 -17.77 -15.95 -2.14
N LEU A 218 -17.70 -14.66 -2.34
CA LEU A 218 -17.93 -14.04 -3.64
C LEU A 218 -16.71 -13.26 -4.07
N LYS A 219 -16.31 -13.48 -5.32
CA LYS A 219 -15.32 -12.67 -6.03
C LYS A 219 -16.05 -11.85 -7.08
N LEU A 220 -16.08 -10.53 -6.88
CA LEU A 220 -16.73 -9.58 -7.78
C LEU A 220 -15.86 -9.27 -9.01
N PRO A 221 -16.43 -8.78 -10.11
CA PRO A 221 -15.67 -8.24 -11.22
C PRO A 221 -14.79 -7.06 -10.78
N PRO A 222 -13.62 -6.86 -11.41
CA PRO A 222 -12.75 -5.72 -11.11
C PRO A 222 -13.48 -4.39 -11.25
N GLY A 223 -13.35 -3.51 -10.24
CA GLY A 223 -13.99 -2.18 -10.22
C GLY A 223 -15.45 -2.17 -9.75
N ALA A 224 -16.00 -3.28 -9.31
CA ALA A 224 -17.34 -3.29 -8.71
C ALA A 224 -17.35 -2.55 -7.36
N ASP A 225 -18.38 -1.74 -7.14
CA ASP A 225 -18.60 -1.09 -5.84
C ASP A 225 -19.18 -2.10 -4.84
N LEU A 226 -18.32 -2.53 -3.92
CA LEU A 226 -18.65 -3.49 -2.87
C LEU A 226 -19.77 -2.99 -1.95
N SER A 227 -19.74 -1.69 -1.60
CA SER A 227 -20.72 -1.09 -0.70
C SER A 227 -22.11 -1.03 -1.35
N ALA A 228 -22.17 -0.63 -2.61
CA ALA A 228 -23.39 -0.62 -3.39
C ALA A 228 -23.96 -2.04 -3.59
N TRP A 229 -23.09 -3.03 -3.84
CA TRP A 229 -23.49 -4.43 -3.96
C TRP A 229 -24.08 -4.98 -2.66
N VAL A 230 -23.42 -4.72 -1.52
CA VAL A 230 -23.92 -5.16 -0.20
C VAL A 230 -25.27 -4.49 0.15
N ALA A 231 -25.42 -3.20 -0.16
CA ALA A 231 -26.72 -2.54 -0.03
C ALA A 231 -27.79 -3.14 -0.96
N GLY A 232 -27.39 -3.59 -2.14
CA GLY A 232 -28.24 -4.27 -3.11
C GLY A 232 -28.78 -5.61 -2.61
N ILE A 233 -27.89 -6.50 -2.14
CA ILE A 233 -28.32 -7.83 -1.65
C ILE A 233 -29.17 -7.74 -0.40
N ARG A 234 -28.91 -6.79 0.52
CA ARG A 234 -29.76 -6.56 1.70
C ARG A 234 -31.17 -6.11 1.34
N ARG A 235 -31.31 -5.32 0.26
CA ARG A 235 -32.63 -4.91 -0.25
C ARG A 235 -33.37 -6.05 -0.98
N ALA A 236 -32.61 -6.86 -1.75
CA ALA A 236 -33.19 -7.99 -2.48
C ALA A 236 -33.67 -9.13 -1.55
N PHE A 237 -32.95 -9.34 -0.45
CA PHE A 237 -33.23 -10.43 0.50
C PHE A 237 -33.19 -9.95 1.96
N PRO A 238 -34.15 -9.12 2.39
CA PRO A 238 -34.13 -8.51 3.73
C PRO A 238 -34.22 -9.56 4.85
N ASP A 239 -34.97 -10.64 4.61
CA ASP A 239 -35.22 -11.70 5.59
C ASP A 239 -34.25 -12.89 5.48
N ALA A 240 -33.22 -12.77 4.65
CA ALA A 240 -32.29 -13.88 4.41
C ALA A 240 -31.43 -14.26 5.62
N GLY A 241 -31.31 -13.36 6.60
CA GLY A 241 -30.51 -13.59 7.81
C GLY A 241 -29.00 -13.69 7.54
N TRP A 242 -28.52 -13.12 6.42
CA TRP A 242 -27.11 -13.10 6.09
C TRP A 242 -26.28 -12.37 7.13
N ARG A 243 -25.25 -13.03 7.65
CA ARG A 243 -24.14 -12.35 8.31
C ARG A 243 -23.10 -12.03 7.24
N ILE A 244 -23.08 -10.79 6.79
CA ILE A 244 -22.20 -10.33 5.72
C ILE A 244 -20.91 -9.81 6.32
N ARG A 245 -19.80 -10.42 5.95
CA ARG A 245 -18.45 -9.94 6.24
C ARG A 245 -17.87 -9.34 4.97
N GLN A 246 -17.37 -8.12 5.06
CA GLN A 246 -16.66 -7.43 4.00
C GLN A 246 -15.19 -7.34 4.36
N PHE A 247 -14.36 -7.22 3.36
CA PHE A 247 -12.94 -6.97 3.52
C PHE A 247 -12.66 -5.79 4.47
N GLY A 248 -13.28 -4.60 4.25
CA GLY A 248 -13.11 -3.41 5.09
C GLY A 248 -13.58 -3.54 6.54
N ASN A 249 -14.39 -4.55 6.86
CA ASN A 249 -14.84 -4.82 8.24
C ASN A 249 -14.08 -6.00 8.90
N ALA A 250 -13.16 -6.64 8.18
CA ALA A 250 -12.44 -7.80 8.70
C ALA A 250 -11.41 -7.41 9.77
N ALA A 251 -10.89 -6.18 9.74
CA ALA A 251 -9.91 -5.71 10.71
C ALA A 251 -10.05 -4.21 11.07
N PRO A 252 -11.15 -3.77 11.73
CA PRO A 252 -11.36 -2.35 12.07
C PRO A 252 -10.26 -1.74 12.96
N MET A 253 -9.54 -2.59 13.70
CA MET A 253 -8.41 -2.18 14.53
C MET A 253 -7.18 -1.88 13.69
N LEU A 254 -6.98 -2.63 12.63
CA LEU A 254 -5.87 -2.47 11.71
C LEU A 254 -6.03 -1.22 10.83
N GLU A 255 -7.25 -0.96 10.33
CA GLU A 255 -7.55 0.29 9.61
C GLU A 255 -7.25 1.52 10.48
N ARG A 256 -7.72 1.53 11.74
CA ARG A 256 -7.41 2.64 12.66
C ARG A 256 -5.92 2.78 12.96
N LEU A 257 -5.17 1.68 12.98
CA LEU A 257 -3.72 1.71 13.16
C LEU A 257 -3.05 2.30 11.93
N LEU A 258 -3.46 1.90 10.73
CA LEU A 258 -2.95 2.43 9.46
C LEU A 258 -3.26 3.92 9.32
N ASP A 259 -4.48 4.36 9.63
CA ASP A 259 -4.87 5.77 9.63
C ASP A 259 -3.96 6.59 10.57
N ARG A 260 -3.75 6.11 11.79
CA ARG A 260 -2.84 6.77 12.75
C ARG A 260 -1.40 6.80 12.26
N LEU A 261 -0.91 5.69 11.71
CA LEU A 261 0.43 5.63 11.15
C LEU A 261 0.59 6.63 9.99
N THR A 262 -0.41 6.74 9.12
CA THR A 262 -0.43 7.70 8.00
C THR A 262 -0.37 9.14 8.51
N ILE A 263 -1.14 9.48 9.55
CA ILE A 263 -1.10 10.81 10.19
C ILE A 263 0.29 11.09 10.78
N TYR A 264 0.87 10.16 11.56
CA TYR A 264 2.19 10.34 12.14
C TYR A 264 3.28 10.49 11.08
N MET A 265 3.21 9.69 10.04
CA MET A 265 4.16 9.72 8.94
C MET A 265 4.05 11.01 8.12
N THR A 266 2.84 11.54 7.94
CA THR A 266 2.61 12.85 7.31
C THR A 266 3.22 13.97 8.15
N LEU A 267 3.07 13.94 9.47
CA LEU A 267 3.70 14.90 10.38
C LEU A 267 5.23 14.85 10.33
N VAL A 268 5.81 13.66 10.32
CA VAL A 268 7.26 13.47 10.18
C VAL A 268 7.74 13.99 8.83
N GLY A 269 7.03 13.69 7.75
CA GLY A 269 7.33 14.17 6.40
C GLY A 269 7.26 15.71 6.31
N LEU A 270 6.23 16.31 6.90
CA LEU A 270 6.08 17.77 6.95
C LEU A 270 7.21 18.44 7.75
N THR A 271 7.58 17.86 8.88
CA THR A 271 8.70 18.35 9.71
C THR A 271 10.03 18.26 8.96
N ALA A 272 10.29 17.12 8.31
CA ALA A 272 11.48 16.94 7.48
C ALA A 272 11.53 17.94 6.32
N LEU A 273 10.38 18.25 5.73
CA LEU A 273 10.24 19.24 4.67
C LEU A 273 10.53 20.66 5.16
N LEU A 274 10.02 21.04 6.33
CA LEU A 274 10.29 22.35 6.92
C LEU A 274 11.80 22.53 7.22
N VAL A 275 12.42 21.54 7.85
CA VAL A 275 13.86 21.55 8.13
C VAL A 275 14.66 21.59 6.83
N GLY A 276 14.29 20.75 5.85
CA GLY A 276 14.88 20.75 4.52
C GLY A 276 14.72 22.08 3.80
N GLY A 277 13.53 22.70 3.89
CA GLY A 277 13.23 24.01 3.30
C GLY A 277 14.09 25.15 3.88
N VAL A 278 14.27 25.18 5.19
CA VAL A 278 15.20 26.14 5.84
C VAL A 278 16.63 25.92 5.33
N GLY A 279 17.06 24.64 5.22
CA GLY A 279 18.36 24.29 4.65
C GLY A 279 18.52 24.79 3.20
N VAL A 280 17.49 24.61 2.36
CA VAL A 280 17.43 25.13 0.99
C VAL A 280 17.54 26.66 0.99
N GLY A 281 16.77 27.37 1.80
CA GLY A 281 16.81 28.83 1.90
C GLY A 281 18.18 29.35 2.31
N ASN A 282 18.80 28.74 3.31
CA ASN A 282 20.15 29.13 3.79
C ASN A 282 21.25 28.84 2.74
N ALA A 283 21.15 27.68 2.04
CA ALA A 283 22.08 27.36 0.98
C ALA A 283 21.99 28.32 -0.21
N VAL A 284 20.77 28.71 -0.61
CA VAL A 284 20.55 29.72 -1.65
C VAL A 284 21.05 31.08 -1.23
N LYS A 285 20.83 31.52 0.01
CA LYS A 285 21.39 32.78 0.56
C LYS A 285 22.90 32.75 0.51
N GLY A 286 23.56 31.72 1.02
CA GLY A 286 25.01 31.59 1.04
C GLY A 286 25.61 31.59 -0.37
N TYR A 287 24.98 30.89 -1.31
CA TYR A 287 25.39 30.87 -2.71
C TYR A 287 25.29 32.26 -3.35
N LEU A 288 24.18 32.95 -3.21
CA LEU A 288 23.97 34.30 -3.76
C LEU A 288 24.87 35.33 -3.13
N ALA A 289 25.18 35.23 -1.83
CA ALA A 289 26.14 36.07 -1.16
C ALA A 289 27.53 35.93 -1.80
N GLY A 290 28.00 34.73 -2.10
CA GLY A 290 29.25 34.48 -2.81
C GLY A 290 29.26 34.95 -4.28
N LYS A 291 28.09 35.25 -4.88
CA LYS A 291 27.93 35.73 -6.26
C LYS A 291 27.61 37.22 -6.37
N THR A 292 27.60 37.93 -5.25
CA THR A 292 27.24 39.39 -5.20
C THR A 292 28.08 40.20 -6.16
N GLU A 293 29.39 40.01 -6.18
CA GLU A 293 30.34 40.69 -7.06
C GLU A 293 30.08 40.39 -8.54
N THR A 294 29.86 39.14 -8.89
CA THR A 294 29.48 38.71 -10.26
C THR A 294 28.16 39.35 -10.70
N ILE A 295 27.15 39.38 -9.81
CA ILE A 295 25.87 40.03 -10.08
C ILE A 295 26.01 41.52 -10.31
N ALA A 296 26.82 42.19 -9.49
CA ALA A 296 27.08 43.62 -9.63
C ALA A 296 27.82 43.93 -10.94
N THR A 297 28.85 43.15 -11.29
CA THR A 297 29.60 43.31 -12.57
C THR A 297 28.69 43.16 -13.78
N LEU A 298 27.82 42.18 -13.79
CA LEU A 298 26.83 41.95 -14.88
C LEU A 298 25.89 43.13 -15.02
N LYS A 299 25.46 43.73 -13.89
CA LYS A 299 24.59 44.92 -13.91
C LYS A 299 25.34 46.15 -14.40
N CYS A 300 26.63 46.30 -14.08
CA CYS A 300 27.45 47.35 -14.64
C CYS A 300 27.61 47.22 -16.16
N LEU A 301 27.64 46.00 -16.69
CA LEU A 301 27.67 45.69 -18.12
C LEU A 301 26.30 45.85 -18.79
N GLY A 302 25.27 46.33 -18.07
CA GLY A 302 23.92 46.58 -18.63
C GLY A 302 22.94 45.43 -18.55
N ALA A 303 23.26 44.32 -17.85
CA ALA A 303 22.33 43.20 -17.71
C ALA A 303 21.10 43.63 -16.88
N PRO A 304 19.84 43.44 -17.43
CA PRO A 304 18.66 43.78 -16.68
C PRO A 304 18.49 42.80 -15.49
N GLY A 305 18.07 43.32 -14.33
CA GLY A 305 17.86 42.48 -13.12
C GLY A 305 16.90 41.31 -13.31
N ARG A 306 16.01 41.36 -14.31
CA ARG A 306 15.15 40.23 -14.69
C ARG A 306 15.93 39.09 -15.31
N LEU A 307 16.96 39.34 -16.09
CA LEU A 307 17.82 38.31 -16.70
C LEU A 307 18.62 37.60 -15.63
N VAL A 308 19.20 38.35 -14.71
CA VAL A 308 19.97 37.82 -13.57
C VAL A 308 19.09 36.91 -12.72
N PHE A 309 17.88 37.40 -12.35
CA PHE A 309 16.90 36.62 -11.60
C PHE A 309 16.53 35.32 -12.33
N ALA A 310 16.18 35.37 -13.63
CA ALA A 310 15.80 34.20 -14.41
C ALA A 310 16.93 33.17 -14.54
N ALA A 311 18.18 33.61 -14.69
CA ALA A 311 19.33 32.73 -14.78
C ALA A 311 19.59 31.96 -13.48
N TYR A 312 19.60 32.66 -12.34
CA TYR A 312 19.78 32.00 -11.04
C TYR A 312 18.56 31.12 -10.64
N LEU A 313 17.33 31.55 -10.97
CA LEU A 313 16.13 30.73 -10.76
C LEU A 313 16.22 29.42 -11.58
N ALA A 314 16.58 29.51 -12.85
CA ALA A 314 16.74 28.33 -13.71
C ALA A 314 17.82 27.36 -13.18
N GLN A 315 18.92 27.91 -12.66
CA GLN A 315 19.98 27.11 -12.03
C GLN A 315 19.50 26.40 -10.77
N ILE A 316 18.80 27.12 -9.86
CA ILE A 316 18.26 26.55 -8.63
C ILE A 316 17.21 25.47 -8.95
N LEU A 317 16.34 25.71 -9.93
CA LEU A 317 15.35 24.71 -10.37
C LEU A 317 16.00 23.47 -10.98
N ALA A 318 17.05 23.63 -11.79
CA ALA A 318 17.78 22.49 -12.34
C ALA A 318 18.42 21.62 -11.24
N LEU A 319 19.02 22.26 -10.24
CA LEU A 319 19.56 21.56 -9.06
C LEU A 319 18.47 20.94 -8.20
N ALA A 320 17.34 21.62 -8.07
CA ALA A 320 16.18 21.08 -7.36
C ALA A 320 15.64 19.80 -8.02
N LEU A 321 15.52 19.81 -9.34
CA LEU A 321 15.09 18.62 -10.09
C LEU A 321 16.05 17.45 -9.88
N LEU A 322 17.35 17.69 -9.85
CA LEU A 322 18.35 16.65 -9.53
C LEU A 322 18.19 16.14 -8.08
N GLY A 323 18.03 17.04 -7.11
CA GLY A 323 17.82 16.67 -5.72
C GLY A 323 16.51 15.87 -5.53
N ILE A 324 15.42 16.30 -6.16
CA ILE A 324 14.13 15.61 -6.15
C ILE A 324 14.27 14.24 -6.81
N ALA A 325 14.91 14.13 -7.98
CA ALA A 325 15.10 12.84 -8.65
C ALA A 325 15.88 11.85 -7.79
N LEU A 326 16.95 12.29 -7.12
CA LEU A 326 17.69 11.47 -6.17
C LEU A 326 16.82 11.05 -4.98
N GLY A 327 16.04 11.98 -4.42
CA GLY A 327 15.13 11.70 -3.32
C GLY A 327 14.02 10.70 -3.71
N LEU A 328 13.45 10.85 -4.91
CA LEU A 328 12.45 9.91 -5.43
C LEU A 328 13.03 8.52 -5.67
N ALA A 329 14.25 8.42 -6.21
CA ALA A 329 14.94 7.15 -6.39
C ALA A 329 15.16 6.42 -5.06
N LEU A 330 15.66 7.14 -4.05
CA LEU A 330 15.83 6.60 -2.69
C LEU A 330 14.50 6.20 -2.05
N GLY A 331 13.47 7.05 -2.19
CA GLY A 331 12.13 6.78 -1.68
C GLY A 331 11.45 5.59 -2.33
N ALA A 332 11.61 5.41 -3.64
CA ALA A 332 11.07 4.26 -4.37
C ALA A 332 11.73 2.93 -3.95
N LEU A 333 12.98 2.96 -3.48
CA LEU A 333 13.69 1.78 -2.98
C LEU A 333 13.34 1.43 -1.53
N THR A 334 12.63 2.31 -0.81
CA THR A 334 12.32 2.11 0.62
C THR A 334 11.51 0.83 0.89
N PRO A 335 10.44 0.48 0.14
CA PRO A 335 9.69 -0.77 0.37
C PRO A 335 10.57 -2.02 0.21
N LEU A 336 11.43 -2.05 -0.83
CA LEU A 336 12.36 -3.17 -1.05
C LEU A 336 13.40 -3.30 0.08
N ALA A 337 13.91 -2.17 0.59
CA ALA A 337 14.86 -2.17 1.68
C ALA A 337 14.21 -2.54 3.03
N ALA A 338 12.94 -2.21 3.22
CA ALA A 338 12.18 -2.53 4.44
C ALA A 338 11.67 -3.98 4.47
N ALA A 339 11.46 -4.63 3.32
CA ALA A 339 10.92 -5.98 3.21
C ALA A 339 11.65 -7.02 4.10
N PRO A 340 13.00 -7.13 4.11
CA PRO A 340 13.70 -8.11 4.96
C PRO A 340 13.60 -7.79 6.46
N LEU A 341 13.45 -6.52 6.83
CA LEU A 341 13.31 -6.08 8.22
C LEU A 341 11.90 -6.38 8.76
N LEU A 342 10.90 -6.28 7.89
CA LEU A 342 9.49 -6.51 8.23
C LEU A 342 9.08 -7.98 8.04
N ALA A 343 9.92 -8.82 7.42
CA ALA A 343 9.67 -10.26 7.27
C ALA A 343 9.55 -11.02 8.60
N ALA A 344 10.05 -10.45 9.71
CA ALA A 344 9.85 -10.99 11.06
C ALA A 344 8.43 -10.75 11.61
N PHE A 345 7.66 -9.85 10.99
CA PHE A 345 6.27 -9.56 11.34
C PHE A 345 5.34 -10.21 10.30
N PRO A 346 4.14 -10.65 10.67
CA PRO A 346 3.17 -11.21 9.73
C PRO A 346 2.49 -10.11 8.91
N ILE A 347 3.29 -9.25 8.27
CA ILE A 347 2.83 -8.14 7.44
C ILE A 347 3.32 -8.38 6.02
N ALA A 348 2.41 -8.64 5.10
CA ALA A 348 2.74 -8.71 3.69
C ALA A 348 3.04 -7.31 3.15
N ILE A 349 4.16 -7.20 2.45
CA ILE A 349 4.54 -6.01 1.70
C ILE A 349 4.42 -6.37 0.24
N ALA A 350 3.54 -5.69 -0.49
CA ALA A 350 3.43 -5.90 -1.92
C ALA A 350 4.62 -5.27 -2.65
N ASP A 351 5.22 -6.03 -3.55
CA ASP A 351 6.29 -5.55 -4.42
C ASP A 351 5.69 -4.63 -5.50
N GLY A 352 6.11 -3.37 -5.51
CA GLY A 352 5.60 -2.42 -6.50
C GLY A 352 6.25 -1.04 -6.44
N ILE A 353 6.10 -0.30 -7.54
CA ILE A 353 6.42 1.14 -7.59
C ILE A 353 5.11 1.91 -7.48
N TYR A 354 5.01 2.78 -6.50
CA TYR A 354 3.81 3.52 -6.18
C TYR A 354 3.90 4.96 -6.73
N PRO A 355 3.33 5.24 -7.92
CA PRO A 355 3.51 6.53 -8.59
C PRO A 355 2.83 7.69 -7.86
N ALA A 356 1.74 7.45 -7.14
CA ALA A 356 1.00 8.50 -6.43
C ALA A 356 1.82 9.14 -5.29
N PRO A 357 2.42 8.40 -4.34
CA PRO A 357 3.33 8.95 -3.33
C PRO A 357 4.56 9.64 -3.93
N LEU A 358 5.12 9.09 -5.01
CA LEU A 358 6.27 9.68 -5.68
C LEU A 358 5.92 11.02 -6.33
N ALA A 359 4.78 11.12 -7.03
CA ALA A 359 4.31 12.37 -7.62
C ALA A 359 4.04 13.43 -6.54
N LEU A 360 3.42 13.03 -5.42
CA LEU A 360 3.17 13.89 -4.29
C LEU A 360 4.48 14.45 -3.71
N ALA A 361 5.47 13.59 -3.47
CA ALA A 361 6.80 13.99 -2.97
C ALA A 361 7.52 14.93 -3.94
N ALA A 362 7.40 14.71 -5.25
CA ALA A 362 7.96 15.61 -6.27
C ALA A 362 7.33 17.01 -6.21
N VAL A 363 6.00 17.09 -6.09
CA VAL A 363 5.27 18.35 -5.95
C VAL A 363 5.68 19.08 -4.66
N PHE A 364 5.76 18.38 -3.54
CA PHE A 364 6.25 18.94 -2.28
C PHE A 364 7.66 19.48 -2.40
N GLY A 365 8.60 18.75 -2.98
CA GLY A 365 9.98 19.18 -3.18
C GLY A 365 10.07 20.43 -4.05
N LEU A 366 9.28 20.50 -5.12
CA LEU A 366 9.24 21.65 -6.02
C LEU A 366 8.66 22.89 -5.32
N LEU A 367 7.52 22.74 -4.63
CA LEU A 367 6.89 23.85 -3.89
C LEU A 367 7.79 24.36 -2.78
N THR A 368 8.46 23.46 -2.04
CA THR A 368 9.45 23.84 -1.01
C THR A 368 10.58 24.62 -1.60
N THR A 369 11.16 24.16 -2.71
CA THR A 369 12.22 24.89 -3.40
C THR A 369 11.77 26.29 -3.79
N LEU A 370 10.59 26.44 -4.37
CA LEU A 370 10.05 27.73 -4.75
C LEU A 370 9.79 28.64 -3.53
N ALA A 371 9.16 28.11 -2.48
CA ALA A 371 8.83 28.87 -1.28
C ALA A 371 10.09 29.46 -0.60
N PHE A 372 11.14 28.65 -0.47
CA PHE A 372 12.36 29.05 0.24
C PHE A 372 13.43 29.71 -0.64
N ALA A 373 13.42 29.51 -1.96
CA ALA A 373 14.39 30.11 -2.88
C ALA A 373 13.96 31.48 -3.44
N LEU A 374 12.65 31.72 -3.59
CA LEU A 374 12.16 32.97 -4.20
C LEU A 374 12.55 34.21 -3.40
N TRP A 375 12.50 34.15 -2.07
CA TRP A 375 12.86 35.27 -1.22
C TRP A 375 14.32 35.69 -1.37
N PRO A 376 15.33 34.81 -1.20
CA PRO A 376 16.74 35.17 -1.39
C PRO A 376 17.03 35.67 -2.81
N LEU A 377 16.39 35.06 -3.84
CA LEU A 377 16.52 35.51 -5.22
C LEU A 377 15.97 36.91 -5.45
N ALA A 378 14.84 37.25 -4.84
CA ALA A 378 14.25 38.58 -4.94
C ALA A 378 15.17 39.65 -4.32
N VAL A 379 15.78 39.34 -3.16
CA VAL A 379 16.76 40.20 -2.52
C VAL A 379 17.99 40.37 -3.43
N ALA A 380 18.53 39.31 -3.99
CA ALA A 380 19.69 39.37 -4.90
C ALA A 380 19.43 40.20 -6.17
N ARG A 381 18.18 40.22 -6.65
CA ARG A 381 17.78 41.08 -7.78
C ARG A 381 17.94 42.58 -7.46
N GLU A 382 17.81 42.99 -6.23
CA GLU A 382 17.84 44.41 -5.82
C GLU A 382 19.24 44.91 -5.49
N ILE A 383 20.29 44.05 -5.59
CA ILE A 383 21.69 44.44 -5.41
C ILE A 383 22.02 45.56 -6.40
N PRO A 384 22.42 46.76 -5.95
CA PRO A 384 22.77 47.87 -6.84
C PRO A 384 24.14 47.63 -7.50
N ALA A 385 24.33 48.14 -8.73
CA ALA A 385 25.63 48.11 -9.43
C ALA A 385 26.73 48.80 -8.63
N ALA A 386 26.39 49.84 -7.87
CA ALA A 386 27.28 50.60 -7.02
C ALA A 386 27.87 49.81 -5.82
N SER A 387 27.35 48.60 -5.53
CA SER A 387 27.90 47.75 -4.44
C SER A 387 29.33 47.28 -4.70
N LEU A 388 29.81 47.29 -5.97
CA LEU A 388 31.23 47.03 -6.29
C LEU A 388 32.20 48.08 -5.70
N PHE A 389 31.72 49.31 -5.52
CA PHE A 389 32.55 50.45 -5.08
C PHE A 389 32.40 50.71 -3.58
N ARG A 390 31.52 49.99 -2.84
CA ARG A 390 31.25 50.17 -1.43
C ARG A 390 31.51 48.87 -0.62
N GLN A 391 32.76 48.50 -0.50
CA GLN A 391 33.14 47.34 0.33
C GLN A 391 33.02 47.58 1.86
N LEU A 392 32.59 48.76 2.32
CA LEU A 392 32.67 49.19 3.73
C LEU A 392 31.34 49.67 4.34
N VAL A 393 30.17 49.46 3.69
CA VAL A 393 28.90 49.92 4.26
C VAL A 393 27.97 48.72 4.46
N GLU A 394 27.44 48.60 5.69
CA GLU A 394 26.47 47.59 6.13
C GLU A 394 25.38 47.26 5.10
N PRO A 395 25.00 46.04 4.97
CA PRO A 395 23.94 45.63 4.04
C PRO A 395 22.62 46.27 4.48
N VAL A 396 22.18 47.32 3.80
CA VAL A 396 20.82 47.88 3.98
C VAL A 396 19.84 46.80 3.62
N ALA A 397 19.15 46.28 4.61
CA ALA A 397 18.04 45.31 4.45
C ALA A 397 16.90 45.94 3.65
N ARG A 398 16.94 45.83 2.32
CA ARG A 398 15.86 46.27 1.44
C ARG A 398 14.78 45.19 1.36
N ARG A 399 13.54 45.58 1.60
CA ARG A 399 12.36 44.68 1.43
C ARG A 399 12.14 44.39 -0.06
N PRO A 400 11.98 43.13 -0.46
CA PRO A 400 11.68 42.80 -1.84
C PRO A 400 10.34 43.36 -2.28
N ARG A 401 10.19 43.59 -3.58
CA ARG A 401 8.93 44.14 -4.16
C ARG A 401 7.74 43.24 -3.91
N ALA A 402 6.57 43.81 -3.71
CA ALA A 402 5.29 43.11 -3.42
C ALA A 402 5.00 41.82 -4.24
N PRO A 403 5.26 41.73 -5.57
CA PRO A 403 4.95 40.52 -6.33
C PRO A 403 5.79 39.29 -5.95
N TYR A 404 6.96 39.47 -5.35
CA TYR A 404 7.76 38.32 -4.85
C TYR A 404 7.30 37.86 -3.48
N LEU A 405 6.84 38.80 -2.64
CA LEU A 405 6.18 38.50 -1.38
C LEU A 405 4.91 37.66 -1.60
N SER A 406 4.08 38.06 -2.56
CA SER A 406 2.86 37.30 -2.88
C SER A 406 3.16 35.92 -3.47
N ALA A 407 4.20 35.79 -4.30
CA ALA A 407 4.60 34.49 -4.86
C ALA A 407 5.15 33.52 -3.80
N THR A 408 5.99 34.00 -2.83
CA THR A 408 6.47 33.18 -1.72
C THR A 408 5.35 32.80 -0.76
N ALA A 409 4.43 33.74 -0.47
CA ALA A 409 3.24 33.45 0.34
C ALA A 409 2.31 32.45 -0.33
N ALA A 410 2.08 32.58 -1.65
CA ALA A 410 1.28 31.62 -2.42
C ALA A 410 1.91 30.22 -2.42
N ALA A 411 3.23 30.09 -2.60
CA ALA A 411 3.91 28.81 -2.53
C ALA A 411 3.83 28.19 -1.12
N GLY A 412 3.98 29.00 -0.06
CA GLY A 412 3.82 28.56 1.32
C GLY A 412 2.38 28.12 1.64
N LEU A 413 1.38 28.85 1.18
CA LEU A 413 -0.03 28.48 1.33
C LEU A 413 -0.38 27.22 0.55
N ALA A 414 0.16 27.04 -0.66
CA ALA A 414 -0.01 25.83 -1.45
C ALA A 414 0.60 24.61 -0.74
N LEU A 415 1.78 24.75 -0.13
CA LEU A 415 2.40 23.73 0.72
C LEU A 415 1.53 23.36 1.92
N ALA A 416 1.03 24.36 2.65
CA ALA A 416 0.17 24.14 3.80
C ALA A 416 -1.16 23.47 3.40
N ALA A 417 -1.78 23.93 2.32
CA ALA A 417 -3.01 23.33 1.79
C ALA A 417 -2.81 21.88 1.35
N LEU A 418 -1.71 21.59 0.66
CA LEU A 418 -1.37 20.23 0.25
C LEU A 418 -1.10 19.33 1.47
N GLY A 419 -0.42 19.85 2.50
CA GLY A 419 -0.18 19.13 3.76
C GLY A 419 -1.49 18.80 4.50
N ILE A 420 -2.44 19.73 4.53
CA ILE A 420 -3.76 19.51 5.14
C ILE A 420 -4.57 18.48 4.34
N LEU A 421 -4.59 18.60 3.00
CA LEU A 421 -5.30 17.66 2.11
C LEU A 421 -4.77 16.23 2.17
N THR A 422 -3.49 16.06 2.49
CA THR A 422 -2.88 14.71 2.62
C THR A 422 -2.98 14.15 4.04
N ALA A 423 -3.38 14.97 5.02
CA ALA A 423 -3.60 14.56 6.41
C ALA A 423 -5.09 14.33 6.75
N SER A 424 -6.00 14.78 5.86
CA SER A 424 -7.46 14.51 5.94
C SER A 424 -7.85 13.24 5.17
#